data_b5e68088fc20f9d4f96a36a23b8f258b
#
_entry.id   b5e68088fc20f9d4f96a36a23b8f258b
#
_cell.length_a   1.000
_cell.length_b   1.000
_cell.length_c   1.000
_cell.angle_alpha   90.00
_cell.angle_beta   90.00
_cell.angle_gamma   90.00
#
_symmetry.space_group_name_H-M   'P 1'
#
loop_
_entity.id
_entity.type
_entity.pdbx_description
1 polymer ?
#
loop_
_entity_poly.entity_id
_entity_poly.type
_entity_poly.pdbx_seq_one_letter_code
_entity_poly.pdbx_strand_id
1 'polypeptide(L)'
;MLDLWYTEYHTEDVRFSIRVTEQLHSEQSPFQKIDFFRSETFGTFFTLDGLMMVTEKDEFVYHDMIVHPAFATNPEIRNVLIIGGGDGGTAREVSRYPGVERIDMVEIDERVVRLCQQYLPQTASALETDPRIHLFFEDGLEFVRRTPDGTYDLILVDSTDPVGPGEGLFTYNFYENCHRALNDRGILINQHESPYYESYAREMKRAHEKIRKTFPVNRIYDFHIPTYPSGHWLFGFASKALDPVEDFQPEAWQAIGLKTRYYNTGLHLASFALPTYVQEMLKEDE
;
A
#
# COMPACT_ATOMS: atom_id res chain seq x y z
N MET A 1 13.56 -22.53 -28.37
CA MET A 1 12.66 -21.48 -27.84
C MET A 1 13.46 -20.78 -26.74
N LEU A 2 13.55 -19.47 -26.77
CA LEU A 2 14.22 -18.71 -25.68
C LEU A 2 13.38 -18.87 -24.42
N ASP A 3 14.05 -19.23 -23.31
CA ASP A 3 13.40 -19.33 -22.00
C ASP A 3 13.76 -18.05 -21.23
N LEU A 4 12.79 -17.14 -21.17
CA LEU A 4 12.98 -15.81 -20.59
C LEU A 4 12.45 -15.78 -19.16
N TRP A 5 13.27 -15.27 -18.24
CA TRP A 5 12.92 -15.11 -16.83
C TRP A 5 13.14 -13.67 -16.39
N TYR A 6 12.14 -13.06 -15.78
CA TYR A 6 12.35 -11.94 -14.88
C TYR A 6 12.93 -12.48 -13.58
N THR A 7 13.91 -11.77 -13.02
CA THR A 7 14.53 -12.14 -11.75
C THR A 7 14.72 -10.90 -10.90
N GLU A 8 14.08 -10.89 -9.75
CA GLU A 8 14.32 -9.93 -8.68
C GLU A 8 15.47 -10.43 -7.80
N TYR A 9 16.43 -9.55 -7.57
CA TYR A 9 17.55 -9.77 -6.64
C TYR A 9 17.17 -9.18 -5.28
N HIS A 10 16.40 -9.95 -4.51
CA HIS A 10 15.79 -9.46 -3.28
C HIS A 10 16.81 -9.25 -2.15
N THR A 11 17.73 -10.21 -1.96
CA THR A 11 18.90 -10.10 -1.07
C THR A 11 20.12 -10.70 -1.77
N GLU A 12 21.29 -10.68 -1.11
CA GLU A 12 22.47 -11.38 -1.65
C GLU A 12 22.21 -12.86 -1.90
N ASP A 13 21.41 -13.51 -1.04
CA ASP A 13 21.18 -14.95 -1.06
C ASP A 13 19.80 -15.35 -1.63
N VAL A 14 18.90 -14.38 -1.87
CA VAL A 14 17.52 -14.66 -2.25
C VAL A 14 17.15 -13.98 -3.57
N ARG A 15 16.62 -14.78 -4.49
CA ARG A 15 16.03 -14.31 -5.75
C ARG A 15 14.64 -14.84 -5.92
N PHE A 16 13.79 -13.99 -6.47
CA PHE A 16 12.47 -14.38 -6.92
C PHE A 16 12.41 -14.29 -8.45
N SER A 17 11.93 -15.35 -9.11
CA SER A 17 11.91 -15.39 -10.56
C SER A 17 10.57 -15.84 -11.11
N ILE A 18 10.11 -15.15 -12.17
CA ILE A 18 8.91 -15.48 -12.93
C ILE A 18 9.30 -15.70 -14.38
N ARG A 19 8.85 -16.81 -14.96
CA ARG A 19 8.99 -17.04 -16.41
C ARG A 19 8.10 -16.07 -17.16
N VAL A 20 8.68 -15.33 -18.10
CA VAL A 20 7.99 -14.35 -18.93
C VAL A 20 7.92 -14.81 -20.38
N THR A 21 6.84 -14.46 -21.04
CA THR A 21 6.64 -14.71 -22.47
C THR A 21 7.06 -13.51 -23.32
N GLU A 22 6.99 -12.31 -22.73
CA GLU A 22 7.24 -11.06 -23.46
C GLU A 22 7.61 -9.95 -22.47
N GLN A 23 8.53 -9.07 -22.86
CA GLN A 23 8.70 -7.75 -22.27
C GLN A 23 7.86 -6.75 -23.07
N LEU A 24 6.81 -6.22 -22.44
CA LEU A 24 5.84 -5.33 -23.09
C LEU A 24 6.34 -3.90 -23.24
N HIS A 25 7.12 -3.46 -22.23
CA HIS A 25 7.66 -2.09 -22.18
C HIS A 25 8.89 -2.03 -21.28
N SER A 26 9.77 -1.07 -21.58
CA SER A 26 10.92 -0.71 -20.75
C SER A 26 11.27 0.74 -20.99
N GLU A 27 11.31 1.54 -19.94
CA GLU A 27 11.80 2.92 -20.02
C GLU A 27 12.50 3.34 -18.72
N GLN A 28 13.32 4.39 -18.82
CA GLN A 28 13.89 5.10 -17.69
C GLN A 28 13.14 6.42 -17.55
N SER A 29 12.37 6.56 -16.46
CA SER A 29 11.77 7.84 -16.09
C SER A 29 12.82 8.72 -15.37
N PRO A 30 12.48 9.97 -15.04
CA PRO A 30 13.35 10.79 -14.20
C PRO A 30 13.59 10.24 -12.80
N PHE A 31 12.76 9.29 -12.33
CA PHE A 31 12.76 8.76 -10.97
C PHE A 31 13.31 7.34 -10.88
N GLN A 32 12.94 6.46 -11.84
CA GLN A 32 13.19 5.03 -11.75
C GLN A 32 13.09 4.33 -13.11
N LYS A 33 13.59 3.11 -13.19
CA LYS A 33 13.39 2.24 -14.33
C LYS A 33 12.05 1.53 -14.22
N ILE A 34 11.24 1.56 -15.29
CA ILE A 34 9.91 0.96 -15.36
C ILE A 34 9.92 -0.13 -16.42
N ASP A 35 9.68 -1.37 -16.01
CA ASP A 35 9.60 -2.51 -16.94
C ASP A 35 8.24 -3.22 -16.80
N PHE A 36 7.58 -3.52 -17.94
CA PHE A 36 6.35 -4.31 -17.99
C PHE A 36 6.60 -5.62 -18.71
N PHE A 37 6.07 -6.69 -18.13
CA PHE A 37 6.22 -8.05 -18.64
C PHE A 37 4.88 -8.77 -18.72
N ARG A 38 4.85 -9.84 -19.54
CA ARG A 38 3.75 -10.80 -19.58
C ARG A 38 4.20 -12.19 -19.17
N SER A 39 3.42 -12.83 -18.31
CA SER A 39 3.56 -14.21 -17.90
C SER A 39 2.27 -14.98 -18.17
N GLU A 40 2.36 -16.25 -18.56
CA GLU A 40 1.17 -17.11 -18.69
C GLU A 40 0.43 -17.33 -17.38
N THR A 41 1.17 -17.40 -16.28
CA THR A 41 0.61 -17.72 -14.95
C THR A 41 0.17 -16.47 -14.19
N PHE A 42 0.93 -15.37 -14.31
CA PHE A 42 0.74 -14.17 -13.49
C PHE A 42 0.06 -13.01 -14.24
N GLY A 43 -0.21 -13.19 -15.55
CA GLY A 43 -0.74 -12.12 -16.40
C GLY A 43 0.31 -11.04 -16.68
N THR A 44 -0.14 -9.82 -16.86
CA THR A 44 0.74 -8.66 -16.95
C THR A 44 1.22 -8.27 -15.55
N PHE A 45 2.49 -7.89 -15.45
CA PHE A 45 3.07 -7.36 -14.23
C PHE A 45 4.11 -6.29 -14.55
N PHE A 46 4.43 -5.45 -13.58
CA PHE A 46 5.48 -4.45 -13.74
C PHE A 46 6.43 -4.39 -12.56
N THR A 47 7.58 -3.82 -12.83
CA THR A 47 8.66 -3.65 -11.87
C THR A 47 9.17 -2.22 -11.88
N LEU A 48 9.60 -1.73 -10.73
CA LEU A 48 10.31 -0.48 -10.56
C LEU A 48 11.72 -0.78 -10.06
N ASP A 49 12.73 -0.31 -10.80
CA ASP A 49 14.16 -0.61 -10.55
C ASP A 49 14.46 -2.11 -10.38
N GLY A 50 13.65 -2.96 -11.04
CA GLY A 50 13.77 -4.41 -10.97
C GLY A 50 13.08 -5.07 -9.78
N LEU A 51 12.36 -4.32 -8.94
CA LEU A 51 11.53 -4.84 -7.84
C LEU A 51 10.09 -5.06 -8.31
N MET A 52 9.48 -6.18 -7.92
CA MET A 52 8.09 -6.52 -8.26
C MET A 52 7.12 -5.57 -7.57
N MET A 53 6.27 -4.90 -8.35
CA MET A 53 5.22 -4.05 -7.81
C MET A 53 3.89 -4.77 -7.71
N VAL A 54 3.28 -5.13 -8.85
CA VAL A 54 2.00 -5.86 -8.89
C VAL A 54 1.97 -6.85 -10.03
N THR A 55 1.18 -7.91 -9.90
CA THR A 55 0.78 -8.82 -10.98
C THR A 55 -0.74 -8.87 -11.07
N GLU A 56 -1.31 -9.06 -12.27
CA GLU A 56 -2.77 -9.23 -12.44
C GLU A 56 -3.35 -10.39 -11.62
N LYS A 57 -2.50 -11.35 -11.24
CA LYS A 57 -2.94 -12.55 -10.53
C LYS A 57 -3.25 -12.31 -9.07
N ASP A 58 -2.45 -11.53 -8.36
CA ASP A 58 -2.51 -11.41 -6.90
C ASP A 58 -2.51 -9.98 -6.35
N GLU A 59 -2.55 -8.94 -7.21
CA GLU A 59 -2.60 -7.53 -6.79
C GLU A 59 -3.73 -7.24 -5.79
N PHE A 60 -4.85 -7.97 -5.94
CA PHE A 60 -6.01 -7.80 -5.07
C PHE A 60 -5.71 -8.11 -3.59
N VAL A 61 -4.72 -8.93 -3.31
CA VAL A 61 -4.31 -9.24 -1.93
C VAL A 61 -3.83 -7.98 -1.23
N TYR A 62 -2.95 -7.25 -1.89
CA TYR A 62 -2.40 -6.00 -1.38
C TYR A 62 -3.48 -4.92 -1.28
N HIS A 63 -4.23 -4.70 -2.37
CA HIS A 63 -5.22 -3.61 -2.44
C HIS A 63 -6.42 -3.83 -1.52
N ASP A 64 -6.89 -5.08 -1.36
CA ASP A 64 -7.90 -5.39 -0.37
C ASP A 64 -7.39 -5.06 1.05
N MET A 65 -6.13 -5.42 1.37
CA MET A 65 -5.61 -5.29 2.73
C MET A 65 -5.17 -3.87 3.09
N ILE A 66 -4.73 -3.04 2.15
CA ILE A 66 -4.41 -1.64 2.44
C ILE A 66 -5.67 -0.79 2.64
N VAL A 67 -6.80 -1.15 2.03
CA VAL A 67 -8.01 -0.32 2.04
C VAL A 67 -9.05 -0.77 3.05
N HIS A 68 -9.48 -2.02 2.98
CA HIS A 68 -10.69 -2.46 3.69
C HIS A 68 -10.59 -2.44 5.22
N PRO A 69 -9.44 -2.69 5.87
CA PRO A 69 -9.34 -2.59 7.33
C PRO A 69 -9.68 -1.21 7.88
N ALA A 70 -9.32 -0.12 7.18
CA ALA A 70 -9.67 1.22 7.60
C ALA A 70 -11.18 1.46 7.55
N PHE A 71 -11.85 1.06 6.47
CA PHE A 71 -13.29 1.22 6.31
C PHE A 71 -14.12 0.31 7.22
N ALA A 72 -13.58 -0.84 7.59
CA ALA A 72 -14.23 -1.73 8.57
C ALA A 72 -14.06 -1.22 10.02
N THR A 73 -13.10 -0.34 10.26
CA THR A 73 -12.91 0.36 11.54
C THR A 73 -13.68 1.68 11.59
N ASN A 74 -13.68 2.42 10.48
CA ASN A 74 -14.41 3.69 10.35
C ASN A 74 -15.23 3.71 9.06
N PRO A 75 -16.51 3.36 9.09
CA PRO A 75 -17.39 3.41 7.90
C PRO A 75 -17.77 4.84 7.45
N GLU A 76 -17.39 5.86 8.22
CA GLU A 76 -17.72 7.27 7.94
C GLU A 76 -16.63 8.01 7.15
N ILE A 77 -15.63 7.32 6.62
CA ILE A 77 -14.56 7.88 5.79
C ILE A 77 -15.13 8.51 4.52
N ARG A 78 -14.78 9.78 4.26
CA ARG A 78 -15.22 10.56 3.10
C ARG A 78 -14.07 11.11 2.27
N ASN A 79 -13.02 11.62 2.91
CA ASN A 79 -11.89 12.26 2.25
C ASN A 79 -10.65 11.38 2.43
N VAL A 80 -10.12 10.89 1.34
CA VAL A 80 -8.98 9.95 1.33
C VAL A 80 -7.81 10.58 0.59
N LEU A 81 -6.63 10.48 1.17
CA LEU A 81 -5.36 10.76 0.52
C LEU A 81 -4.63 9.43 0.27
N ILE A 82 -4.17 9.23 -0.95
CA ILE A 82 -3.28 8.13 -1.34
C ILE A 82 -1.94 8.75 -1.73
N ILE A 83 -0.85 8.28 -1.13
CA ILE A 83 0.52 8.70 -1.46
C ILE A 83 1.21 7.52 -2.12
N GLY A 84 1.62 7.69 -3.37
CA GLY A 84 2.01 6.60 -4.28
C GLY A 84 0.79 5.95 -4.93
N GLY A 85 0.81 4.64 -5.08
CA GLY A 85 -0.30 3.87 -5.65
C GLY A 85 -0.48 4.07 -7.14
N GLY A 86 0.60 4.33 -7.87
CA GLY A 86 0.59 4.66 -9.31
C GLY A 86 -0.03 3.62 -10.21
N ASP A 87 -0.19 2.37 -9.74
CA ASP A 87 -0.93 1.33 -10.46
C ASP A 87 -2.46 1.51 -10.42
N GLY A 88 -2.98 2.32 -9.49
CA GLY A 88 -4.39 2.66 -9.36
C GLY A 88 -5.23 1.66 -8.56
N GLY A 89 -4.67 0.55 -8.09
CA GLY A 89 -5.42 -0.49 -7.40
C GLY A 89 -5.98 -0.04 -6.06
N THR A 90 -5.20 0.70 -5.28
CA THR A 90 -5.64 1.32 -4.02
C THR A 90 -6.78 2.33 -4.28
N ALA A 91 -6.64 3.19 -5.28
CA ALA A 91 -7.70 4.14 -5.64
C ALA A 91 -8.97 3.43 -6.14
N ARG A 92 -8.82 2.33 -6.89
CA ARG A 92 -9.93 1.46 -7.32
C ARG A 92 -10.68 0.90 -6.11
N GLU A 93 -10.00 0.35 -5.12
CA GLU A 93 -10.67 -0.22 -3.95
C GLU A 93 -11.35 0.85 -3.09
N VAL A 94 -10.73 2.03 -2.90
CA VAL A 94 -11.36 3.17 -2.22
C VAL A 94 -12.60 3.66 -2.97
N SER A 95 -12.57 3.72 -4.30
CA SER A 95 -13.69 4.20 -5.13
C SER A 95 -14.96 3.35 -5.03
N ARG A 96 -14.83 2.11 -4.56
CA ARG A 96 -15.97 1.19 -4.33
C ARG A 96 -16.85 1.58 -3.15
N TYR A 97 -16.39 2.49 -2.30
CA TYR A 97 -17.15 2.97 -1.15
C TYR A 97 -18.03 4.17 -1.54
N PRO A 98 -19.38 4.02 -1.47
CA PRO A 98 -20.28 5.08 -1.92
C PRO A 98 -20.25 6.31 -1.00
N GLY A 99 -19.80 6.16 0.25
CA GLY A 99 -19.66 7.27 1.21
C GLY A 99 -18.45 8.16 0.98
N VAL A 100 -17.49 7.72 0.17
CA VAL A 100 -16.30 8.51 -0.16
C VAL A 100 -16.68 9.65 -1.10
N GLU A 101 -16.29 10.86 -0.75
CA GLU A 101 -16.62 12.09 -1.50
C GLU A 101 -15.41 12.59 -2.31
N ARG A 102 -14.19 12.35 -1.82
CA ARG A 102 -12.96 12.81 -2.45
C ARG A 102 -11.81 11.82 -2.25
N ILE A 103 -11.05 11.59 -3.30
CA ILE A 103 -9.83 10.78 -3.33
C ILE A 103 -8.74 11.61 -3.99
N ASP A 104 -7.79 12.10 -3.20
CA ASP A 104 -6.59 12.73 -3.71
C ASP A 104 -5.49 11.67 -3.81
N MET A 105 -4.94 11.44 -4.99
CA MET A 105 -3.84 10.52 -5.22
C MET A 105 -2.62 11.29 -5.69
N VAL A 106 -1.52 11.18 -4.94
CA VAL A 106 -0.27 11.90 -5.16
C VAL A 106 0.83 10.94 -5.53
N GLU A 107 1.19 10.90 -6.81
CA GLU A 107 2.24 10.05 -7.35
C GLU A 107 3.36 10.92 -7.93
N ILE A 108 4.59 10.63 -7.53
CA ILE A 108 5.74 11.43 -7.98
C ILE A 108 6.07 11.17 -9.47
N ASP A 109 5.83 9.96 -9.94
CA ASP A 109 6.16 9.53 -11.29
C ASP A 109 4.90 9.35 -12.17
N GLU A 110 4.51 10.41 -12.89
CA GLU A 110 3.39 10.36 -13.83
C GLU A 110 3.52 9.19 -14.82
N ARG A 111 4.76 8.79 -15.18
CA ARG A 111 4.96 7.69 -16.15
C ARG A 111 4.42 6.37 -15.63
N VAL A 112 4.56 6.08 -14.34
CA VAL A 112 3.98 4.88 -13.73
C VAL A 112 2.48 4.83 -13.96
N VAL A 113 1.77 5.91 -13.63
CA VAL A 113 0.30 6.01 -13.81
C VAL A 113 -0.10 5.77 -15.27
N ARG A 114 0.56 6.48 -16.22
CA ARG A 114 0.20 6.37 -17.65
C ARG A 114 0.46 4.98 -18.22
N LEU A 115 1.54 4.36 -17.80
CA LEU A 115 1.86 3.00 -18.24
C LEU A 115 0.94 1.95 -17.58
N CYS A 116 0.56 2.12 -16.33
CA CYS A 116 -0.43 1.24 -15.69
C CYS A 116 -1.82 1.38 -16.32
N GLN A 117 -2.26 2.59 -16.69
CA GLN A 117 -3.47 2.79 -17.48
C GLN A 117 -3.41 2.04 -18.83
N GLN A 118 -2.25 1.97 -19.46
CA GLN A 118 -2.06 1.29 -20.74
C GLN A 118 -1.96 -0.23 -20.61
N TYR A 119 -1.17 -0.74 -19.66
CA TYR A 119 -0.79 -2.15 -19.58
C TYR A 119 -1.51 -2.95 -18.48
N LEU A 120 -2.07 -2.27 -17.49
CA LEU A 120 -2.87 -2.83 -16.38
C LEU A 120 -4.25 -2.12 -16.26
N PRO A 121 -5.03 -2.03 -17.36
CA PRO A 121 -6.23 -1.21 -17.39
C PRO A 121 -7.29 -1.62 -16.37
N GLN A 122 -7.32 -2.89 -15.93
CA GLN A 122 -8.28 -3.33 -14.92
C GLN A 122 -7.91 -2.84 -13.51
N THR A 123 -6.63 -2.76 -13.20
CA THR A 123 -6.14 -2.20 -11.93
C THR A 123 -6.35 -0.68 -11.90
N ALA A 124 -5.95 0.00 -12.98
CA ALA A 124 -5.99 1.45 -13.11
C ALA A 124 -7.35 2.04 -13.54
N SER A 125 -8.40 1.22 -13.74
CA SER A 125 -9.67 1.65 -14.34
C SER A 125 -10.35 2.83 -13.65
N ALA A 126 -10.27 2.90 -12.32
CA ALA A 126 -10.91 3.96 -11.55
C ALA A 126 -10.26 5.32 -11.80
N LEU A 127 -8.96 5.38 -12.10
CA LEU A 127 -8.22 6.63 -12.32
C LEU A 127 -8.76 7.47 -13.49
N GLU A 128 -9.45 6.84 -14.44
CA GLU A 128 -10.03 7.52 -15.61
C GLU A 128 -11.55 7.71 -15.48
N THR A 129 -12.21 6.89 -14.68
CA THR A 129 -13.68 6.79 -14.71
C THR A 129 -14.36 7.36 -13.48
N ASP A 130 -13.69 7.47 -12.35
CA ASP A 130 -14.28 8.00 -11.12
C ASP A 130 -13.97 9.49 -10.95
N PRO A 131 -14.96 10.39 -11.03
CA PRO A 131 -14.76 11.84 -10.95
C PRO A 131 -14.34 12.32 -9.56
N ARG A 132 -14.38 11.46 -8.54
CA ARG A 132 -13.93 11.78 -7.18
C ARG A 132 -12.43 11.69 -7.03
N ILE A 133 -11.73 11.03 -7.99
CA ILE A 133 -10.28 10.86 -7.97
C ILE A 133 -9.61 12.08 -8.60
N HIS A 134 -8.73 12.70 -7.85
CA HIS A 134 -7.88 13.81 -8.29
C HIS A 134 -6.43 13.36 -8.26
N LEU A 135 -5.78 13.36 -9.43
CA LEU A 135 -4.38 12.98 -9.59
C LEU A 135 -3.48 14.20 -9.46
N PHE A 136 -2.45 14.08 -8.62
CA PHE A 136 -1.39 15.07 -8.44
C PHE A 136 -0.04 14.42 -8.73
N PHE A 137 0.71 14.98 -9.66
CA PHE A 137 2.04 14.48 -10.04
C PHE A 137 3.12 15.34 -9.38
N GLU A 138 3.42 15.02 -8.13
CA GLU A 138 4.34 15.79 -7.30
C GLU A 138 4.84 14.97 -6.09
N ASP A 139 5.76 15.55 -5.33
CA ASP A 139 6.29 14.94 -4.10
C ASP A 139 5.22 14.85 -3.00
N GLY A 140 4.91 13.64 -2.55
CA GLY A 140 3.95 13.37 -1.48
C GLY A 140 4.33 13.98 -0.13
N LEU A 141 5.63 14.15 0.17
CA LEU A 141 6.10 14.85 1.37
C LEU A 141 5.66 16.31 1.38
N GLU A 142 5.91 17.02 0.26
CA GLU A 142 5.55 18.41 0.10
C GLU A 142 4.03 18.60 0.05
N PHE A 143 3.32 17.64 -0.55
CA PHE A 143 1.86 17.66 -0.59
C PHE A 143 1.27 17.61 0.83
N VAL A 144 1.67 16.63 1.65
CA VAL A 144 1.18 16.51 3.03
C VAL A 144 1.61 17.69 3.89
N ARG A 145 2.84 18.18 3.72
CA ARG A 145 3.36 19.33 4.47
C ARG A 145 2.50 20.59 4.31
N ARG A 146 1.95 20.84 3.12
CA ARG A 146 1.10 22.02 2.84
C ARG A 146 -0.39 21.76 3.04
N THR A 147 -0.79 20.50 3.25
CA THR A 147 -2.18 20.15 3.51
C THR A 147 -2.68 20.82 4.78
N PRO A 148 -3.88 21.46 4.80
CA PRO A 148 -4.46 22.00 6.00
C PRO A 148 -4.73 20.92 7.07
N ASP A 149 -4.81 21.33 8.33
CA ASP A 149 -5.09 20.45 9.46
C ASP A 149 -6.47 19.81 9.31
N GLY A 150 -6.58 18.52 9.65
CA GLY A 150 -7.85 17.80 9.69
C GLY A 150 -8.55 17.63 8.35
N THR A 151 -7.83 17.68 7.23
CA THR A 151 -8.40 17.59 5.87
C THR A 151 -8.90 16.21 5.53
N TYR A 152 -8.19 15.15 5.95
CA TYR A 152 -8.46 13.78 5.55
C TYR A 152 -8.98 12.91 6.70
N ASP A 153 -9.84 11.96 6.36
CA ASP A 153 -10.29 10.89 7.24
C ASP A 153 -9.35 9.68 7.18
N LEU A 154 -8.74 9.47 6.02
CA LEU A 154 -7.83 8.35 5.75
C LEU A 154 -6.65 8.81 4.90
N ILE A 155 -5.45 8.41 5.30
CA ILE A 155 -4.23 8.50 4.50
C ILE A 155 -3.71 7.09 4.27
N LEU A 156 -3.52 6.72 3.00
CA LEU A 156 -2.93 5.45 2.57
C LEU A 156 -1.56 5.74 1.95
N VAL A 157 -0.50 5.22 2.56
CA VAL A 157 0.85 5.33 2.03
C VAL A 157 1.17 4.02 1.30
N ASP A 158 0.96 4.07 0.01
CA ASP A 158 1.12 2.98 -0.95
C ASP A 158 2.37 3.25 -1.79
N SER A 159 3.52 3.19 -1.12
CA SER A 159 4.82 3.54 -1.70
C SER A 159 5.70 2.31 -1.92
N THR A 160 6.74 2.48 -2.72
CA THR A 160 7.86 1.54 -2.76
C THR A 160 8.58 1.49 -1.42
N ASP A 161 9.48 0.53 -1.27
CA ASP A 161 10.37 0.35 -0.12
C ASP A 161 11.10 1.67 0.24
N PRO A 162 11.62 1.82 1.47
CA PRO A 162 12.30 3.03 1.94
C PRO A 162 13.67 3.24 1.29
N VAL A 163 13.72 3.14 -0.04
CA VAL A 163 14.88 3.31 -0.89
C VAL A 163 14.54 4.26 -2.04
N GLY A 164 15.48 5.13 -2.42
CA GLY A 164 15.29 6.05 -3.53
C GLY A 164 14.19 7.08 -3.27
N PRO A 165 13.23 7.28 -4.21
CA PRO A 165 12.17 8.30 -4.08
C PRO A 165 11.27 8.14 -2.84
N GLY A 166 11.10 6.90 -2.33
CA GLY A 166 10.25 6.59 -1.18
C GLY A 166 10.89 6.88 0.20
N GLU A 167 12.21 7.05 0.29
CA GLU A 167 12.94 7.14 1.58
C GLU A 167 12.37 8.22 2.53
N GLY A 168 11.95 9.36 1.98
CA GLY A 168 11.39 10.47 2.74
C GLY A 168 10.07 10.15 3.44
N LEU A 169 9.27 9.21 2.92
CA LEU A 169 7.95 8.81 3.44
C LEU A 169 8.03 8.01 4.74
N PHE A 170 9.24 7.68 5.20
CA PHE A 170 9.49 6.95 6.43
C PHE A 170 10.17 7.81 7.51
N THR A 171 10.07 9.15 7.41
CA THR A 171 10.64 10.08 8.38
C THR A 171 9.65 10.46 9.47
N TYR A 172 10.16 10.86 10.64
CA TYR A 172 9.32 11.36 11.73
C TYR A 172 8.49 12.58 11.31
N ASN A 173 9.11 13.53 10.62
CA ASN A 173 8.42 14.73 10.13
C ASN A 173 7.27 14.41 9.16
N PHE A 174 7.42 13.36 8.35
CA PHE A 174 6.35 12.90 7.48
C PHE A 174 5.14 12.40 8.29
N TYR A 175 5.37 11.55 9.29
CA TYR A 175 4.29 11.04 10.13
C TYR A 175 3.62 12.14 10.97
N GLU A 176 4.37 13.14 11.46
CA GLU A 176 3.79 14.33 12.10
C GLU A 176 2.89 15.13 11.16
N ASN A 177 3.31 15.34 9.90
CA ASN A 177 2.50 15.99 8.90
C ASN A 177 1.25 15.17 8.54
N CYS A 178 1.35 13.85 8.42
CA CYS A 178 0.19 12.98 8.25
C CYS A 178 -0.77 13.08 9.44
N HIS A 179 -0.24 13.02 10.66
CA HIS A 179 -1.05 13.19 11.87
C HIS A 179 -1.80 14.52 11.87
N ARG A 180 -1.14 15.62 11.53
CA ARG A 180 -1.75 16.95 11.44
C ARG A 180 -2.83 17.02 10.35
N ALA A 181 -2.56 16.45 9.17
CA ALA A 181 -3.48 16.44 8.02
C ALA A 181 -4.72 15.57 8.25
N LEU A 182 -4.65 14.59 9.14
CA LEU A 182 -5.78 13.77 9.55
C LEU A 182 -6.69 14.48 10.54
N ASN A 183 -8.02 14.24 10.44
CA ASN A 183 -8.99 14.70 11.42
C ASN A 183 -8.88 13.92 12.74
N ASP A 184 -9.74 14.23 13.73
CA ASP A 184 -9.65 13.64 15.07
C ASP A 184 -9.92 12.13 15.12
N ARG A 185 -10.58 11.55 14.14
CA ARG A 185 -10.81 10.11 13.97
C ARG A 185 -10.00 9.52 12.81
N GLY A 186 -9.02 10.26 12.32
CA GLY A 186 -8.25 9.93 11.15
C GLY A 186 -7.40 8.68 11.33
N ILE A 187 -7.27 7.94 10.22
CA ILE A 187 -6.51 6.69 10.12
C ILE A 187 -5.38 6.88 9.11
N LEU A 188 -4.19 6.38 9.43
CA LEU A 188 -3.07 6.19 8.51
C LEU A 188 -2.83 4.71 8.35
N ILE A 189 -2.77 4.23 7.11
CA ILE A 189 -2.23 2.90 6.78
C ILE A 189 -1.01 3.08 5.90
N ASN A 190 0.06 2.40 6.21
CA ASN A 190 1.28 2.42 5.42
C ASN A 190 1.84 1.02 5.20
N GLN A 191 2.46 0.83 4.06
CA GLN A 191 3.26 -0.34 3.75
C GLN A 191 4.39 -0.46 4.79
N HIS A 192 4.64 -1.68 5.31
CA HIS A 192 5.48 -1.91 6.48
C HIS A 192 6.55 -2.99 6.26
N GLU A 193 6.80 -3.39 5.02
CA GLU A 193 7.79 -4.38 4.64
C GLU A 193 7.51 -5.82 5.12
N SER A 194 8.43 -6.70 4.75
CA SER A 194 8.45 -8.08 5.23
C SER A 194 9.14 -8.18 6.59
N PRO A 195 8.58 -8.89 7.57
CA PRO A 195 9.25 -9.15 8.84
C PRO A 195 10.28 -10.29 8.74
N TYR A 196 10.37 -10.96 7.59
CA TYR A 196 11.12 -12.21 7.46
C TYR A 196 12.62 -12.00 7.17
N TYR A 197 12.97 -11.07 6.28
CA TYR A 197 14.35 -10.76 5.94
C TYR A 197 14.89 -9.67 6.84
N GLU A 198 16.09 -9.86 7.40
CA GLU A 198 16.65 -8.98 8.44
C GLU A 198 16.75 -7.50 8.02
N SER A 199 17.13 -7.24 6.76
CA SER A 199 17.20 -5.87 6.23
C SER A 199 15.82 -5.17 6.24
N TYR A 200 14.80 -5.85 5.76
CA TYR A 200 13.41 -5.35 5.70
C TYR A 200 12.78 -5.24 7.08
N ALA A 201 12.99 -6.25 7.94
CA ALA A 201 12.53 -6.24 9.32
C ALA A 201 13.10 -5.05 10.10
N ARG A 202 14.34 -4.65 9.84
CA ARG A 202 14.97 -3.47 10.45
C ARG A 202 14.29 -2.17 10.01
N GLU A 203 13.96 -2.02 8.75
CA GLU A 203 13.25 -0.82 8.26
C GLU A 203 11.80 -0.79 8.79
N MET A 204 11.13 -1.92 8.84
CA MET A 204 9.81 -2.08 9.49
C MET A 204 9.83 -1.57 10.94
N LYS A 205 10.80 -2.03 11.74
CA LYS A 205 10.96 -1.59 13.14
C LYS A 205 11.15 -0.08 13.23
N ARG A 206 12.05 0.49 12.41
CA ARG A 206 12.32 1.94 12.38
C ARG A 206 11.09 2.78 12.02
N ALA A 207 10.29 2.31 11.04
CA ALA A 207 9.05 2.97 10.67
C ALA A 207 8.04 2.90 11.80
N HIS A 208 7.85 1.71 12.38
CA HIS A 208 6.91 1.49 13.48
C HIS A 208 7.24 2.34 14.72
N GLU A 209 8.52 2.46 15.10
CA GLU A 209 8.93 3.33 16.20
C GLU A 209 8.53 4.80 16.01
N LYS A 210 8.69 5.32 14.79
CA LYS A 210 8.32 6.70 14.46
C LYS A 210 6.81 6.91 14.55
N ILE A 211 6.05 5.94 14.01
CA ILE A 211 4.58 5.95 14.07
C ILE A 211 4.10 5.88 15.52
N ARG A 212 4.65 5.00 16.33
CA ARG A 212 4.32 4.85 17.77
C ARG A 212 4.54 6.12 18.58
N LYS A 213 5.54 6.93 18.21
CA LYS A 213 5.79 8.23 18.85
C LYS A 213 4.81 9.32 18.43
N THR A 214 4.15 9.15 17.27
CA THR A 214 3.28 10.16 16.66
C THR A 214 1.80 9.87 16.91
N PHE A 215 1.40 8.59 16.88
CA PHE A 215 0.00 8.19 16.97
C PHE A 215 -0.29 7.43 18.27
N PRO A 216 -1.36 7.79 19.01
CA PRO A 216 -1.73 7.11 20.26
C PRO A 216 -2.20 5.67 20.03
N VAL A 217 -2.85 5.40 18.88
CA VAL A 217 -3.21 4.06 18.45
C VAL A 217 -2.29 3.66 17.31
N ASN A 218 -1.63 2.53 17.46
CA ASN A 218 -0.75 1.96 16.44
C ASN A 218 -0.78 0.43 16.54
N ARG A 219 -1.03 -0.21 15.42
CA ARG A 219 -1.09 -1.66 15.26
C ARG A 219 -0.34 -2.05 14.00
N ILE A 220 0.11 -3.29 13.95
CA ILE A 220 0.63 -3.93 12.73
C ILE A 220 -0.29 -5.09 12.42
N TYR A 221 -0.53 -5.32 11.15
CA TYR A 221 -1.27 -6.49 10.67
C TYR A 221 -0.60 -7.12 9.47
N ASP A 222 -0.77 -8.42 9.32
CA ASP A 222 -0.12 -9.21 8.29
C ASP A 222 -1.07 -9.63 7.16
N PHE A 223 -0.45 -9.95 6.03
CA PHE A 223 -1.12 -10.58 4.90
C PHE A 223 -0.11 -11.41 4.09
N HIS A 224 -0.63 -12.28 3.24
CA HIS A 224 0.21 -13.17 2.45
C HIS A 224 0.02 -12.91 0.96
N ILE A 225 1.06 -12.38 0.31
CA ILE A 225 1.10 -12.11 -1.11
C ILE A 225 2.19 -12.94 -1.80
N PRO A 226 1.82 -13.91 -2.65
CA PRO A 226 2.77 -14.90 -3.17
C PRO A 226 3.91 -14.34 -4.01
N THR A 227 3.70 -13.19 -4.68
CA THR A 227 4.70 -12.61 -5.58
C THR A 227 5.68 -11.66 -4.91
N TYR A 228 5.47 -11.32 -3.64
CA TYR A 228 6.48 -10.62 -2.86
C TYR A 228 7.38 -11.65 -2.15
N PRO A 229 8.70 -11.52 -2.22
CA PRO A 229 9.60 -12.47 -1.57
C PRO A 229 9.29 -12.65 -0.10
N SER A 230 9.34 -13.87 0.40
CA SER A 230 8.80 -14.43 1.63
C SER A 230 7.30 -14.73 1.61
N GLY A 231 6.49 -14.03 0.83
CA GLY A 231 5.03 -14.13 0.86
C GLY A 231 4.37 -13.55 2.12
N HIS A 232 5.15 -13.16 3.12
CA HIS A 232 4.68 -12.56 4.38
C HIS A 232 4.99 -11.07 4.40
N TRP A 233 3.95 -10.25 4.40
CA TRP A 233 4.05 -8.81 4.31
C TRP A 233 3.20 -8.13 5.38
N LEU A 234 3.55 -6.90 5.74
CA LEU A 234 2.90 -6.16 6.82
C LEU A 234 2.38 -4.81 6.36
N PHE A 235 1.31 -4.39 7.02
CA PHE A 235 0.87 -3.00 7.05
C PHE A 235 0.88 -2.45 8.47
N GLY A 236 1.21 -1.17 8.60
CA GLY A 236 1.00 -0.40 9.81
C GLY A 236 -0.38 0.27 9.78
N PHE A 237 -1.14 0.15 10.87
CA PHE A 237 -2.37 0.89 11.13
C PHE A 237 -2.11 1.87 12.26
N ALA A 238 -2.28 3.15 12.00
CA ALA A 238 -2.14 4.19 13.01
C ALA A 238 -3.37 5.09 13.02
N SER A 239 -3.81 5.54 14.21
CA SER A 239 -4.97 6.41 14.32
C SER A 239 -4.85 7.35 15.51
N LYS A 240 -5.58 8.48 15.45
CA LYS A 240 -5.71 9.40 16.56
C LYS A 240 -6.64 8.87 17.66
N ALA A 241 -7.61 8.01 17.33
CA ALA A 241 -8.64 7.59 18.27
C ALA A 241 -9.16 6.16 18.10
N LEU A 242 -9.06 5.57 16.90
CA LEU A 242 -9.74 4.31 16.57
C LEU A 242 -8.77 3.13 16.59
N ASP A 243 -9.08 2.09 17.37
CA ASP A 243 -8.36 0.82 17.36
C ASP A 243 -9.03 -0.15 16.38
N PRO A 244 -8.28 -0.76 15.43
CA PRO A 244 -8.87 -1.61 14.40
C PRO A 244 -9.49 -2.91 14.93
N VAL A 245 -9.19 -3.31 16.16
CA VAL A 245 -9.76 -4.51 16.79
C VAL A 245 -10.94 -4.14 17.68
N GLU A 246 -10.79 -3.09 18.50
CA GLU A 246 -11.81 -2.67 19.47
C GLU A 246 -12.97 -1.90 18.80
N ASP A 247 -12.66 -1.06 17.80
CA ASP A 247 -13.64 -0.27 17.04
C ASP A 247 -14.07 -0.95 15.73
N PHE A 248 -13.76 -2.24 15.55
CA PHE A 248 -14.13 -3.01 14.38
C PHE A 248 -15.66 -3.13 14.21
N GLN A 249 -16.18 -2.78 13.05
CA GLN A 249 -17.60 -2.73 12.73
C GLN A 249 -17.98 -3.70 11.59
N PRO A 250 -17.92 -5.02 11.83
CA PRO A 250 -18.12 -6.02 10.78
C PRO A 250 -19.49 -5.96 10.12
N GLU A 251 -20.56 -5.69 10.89
CA GLU A 251 -21.92 -5.62 10.36
C GLU A 251 -22.10 -4.40 9.44
N ALA A 252 -21.53 -3.24 9.82
CA ALA A 252 -21.57 -2.04 9.01
C ALA A 252 -20.82 -2.23 7.70
N TRP A 253 -19.62 -2.85 7.74
CA TRP A 253 -18.86 -3.15 6.56
C TRP A 253 -19.57 -4.17 5.65
N GLN A 254 -20.12 -5.25 6.20
CA GLN A 254 -20.87 -6.26 5.44
C GLN A 254 -22.11 -5.69 4.77
N ALA A 255 -22.79 -4.72 5.41
CA ALA A 255 -23.97 -4.06 4.87
C ALA A 255 -23.69 -3.26 3.59
N ILE A 256 -22.45 -2.86 3.33
CA ILE A 256 -22.05 -2.21 2.06
C ILE A 256 -22.16 -3.20 0.89
N GLY A 257 -22.02 -4.50 1.14
CA GLY A 257 -22.19 -5.55 0.13
C GLY A 257 -21.04 -5.68 -0.86
N LEU A 258 -19.83 -5.21 -0.53
CA LEU A 258 -18.65 -5.33 -1.37
C LEU A 258 -18.22 -6.79 -1.51
N LYS A 259 -17.89 -7.17 -2.74
CA LYS A 259 -17.27 -8.48 -3.03
C LYS A 259 -15.76 -8.30 -3.08
N THR A 260 -15.07 -8.76 -2.08
CA THR A 260 -13.62 -8.80 -1.98
C THR A 260 -13.09 -10.17 -2.37
N ARG A 261 -11.82 -10.25 -2.75
CA ARG A 261 -11.18 -11.51 -3.15
C ARG A 261 -10.29 -12.08 -2.04
N TYR A 262 -9.75 -11.23 -1.20
CA TYR A 262 -8.87 -11.61 -0.10
C TYR A 262 -9.43 -11.19 1.26
N TYR A 263 -9.76 -9.92 1.42
CA TYR A 263 -10.27 -9.40 2.69
C TYR A 263 -11.67 -9.95 3.01
N ASN A 264 -11.89 -10.28 4.27
CA ASN A 264 -13.20 -10.53 4.87
C ASN A 264 -13.15 -10.24 6.37
N THR A 265 -14.30 -10.14 7.02
CA THR A 265 -14.40 -9.78 8.44
C THR A 265 -13.73 -10.77 9.40
N GLY A 266 -13.63 -12.04 9.03
CA GLY A 266 -12.87 -13.04 9.81
C GLY A 266 -11.37 -12.84 9.68
N LEU A 267 -10.89 -12.56 8.45
CA LEU A 267 -9.48 -12.26 8.19
C LEU A 267 -9.06 -10.96 8.87
N HIS A 268 -9.93 -9.96 8.97
CA HIS A 268 -9.63 -8.70 9.65
C HIS A 268 -9.03 -8.95 11.04
N LEU A 269 -9.72 -9.67 11.90
CA LEU A 269 -9.24 -9.96 13.24
C LEU A 269 -8.01 -10.88 13.25
N ALA A 270 -7.97 -11.85 12.34
CA ALA A 270 -6.86 -12.79 12.24
C ALA A 270 -5.55 -12.09 11.85
N SER A 271 -5.61 -11.10 10.95
CA SER A 271 -4.42 -10.38 10.48
C SER A 271 -3.72 -9.56 11.57
N PHE A 272 -4.43 -9.12 12.60
CA PHE A 272 -3.85 -8.44 13.77
C PHE A 272 -3.26 -9.41 14.81
N ALA A 273 -3.47 -10.72 14.65
CA ALA A 273 -2.88 -11.76 15.51
C ALA A 273 -1.50 -12.19 14.97
N LEU A 274 -0.53 -11.31 15.06
CA LEU A 274 0.82 -11.50 14.52
C LEU A 274 1.50 -12.77 15.03
N PRO A 275 2.33 -13.44 14.21
CA PRO A 275 3.20 -14.53 14.65
C PRO A 275 4.11 -14.14 15.81
N THR A 276 4.39 -15.10 16.71
CA THR A 276 5.18 -14.84 17.93
C THR A 276 6.52 -14.17 17.64
N TYR A 277 7.25 -14.61 16.62
CA TYR A 277 8.55 -14.01 16.29
C TYR A 277 8.45 -12.53 15.87
N VAL A 278 7.36 -12.13 15.20
CA VAL A 278 7.10 -10.73 14.85
C VAL A 278 6.79 -9.92 16.11
N GLN A 279 5.96 -10.49 17.02
CA GLN A 279 5.66 -9.84 18.29
C GLN A 279 6.92 -9.66 19.17
N GLU A 280 7.81 -10.66 19.19
CA GLU A 280 9.08 -10.57 19.94
C GLU A 280 9.98 -9.50 19.34
N MET A 281 10.11 -9.48 18.01
CA MET A 281 10.90 -8.48 17.28
C MET A 281 10.45 -7.04 17.58
N LEU A 282 9.15 -6.81 17.76
CA LEU A 282 8.58 -5.48 18.05
C LEU A 282 8.76 -5.07 19.52
N LYS A 283 8.99 -6.03 20.43
CA LYS A 283 9.22 -5.77 21.88
C LYS A 283 10.67 -5.48 22.23
N GLU A 284 11.63 -5.92 21.42
CA GLU A 284 13.07 -5.75 21.70
C GLU A 284 13.53 -4.27 21.79
N ASP A 285 12.66 -3.34 21.38
CA ASP A 285 12.94 -1.90 21.39
C ASP A 285 12.11 -1.14 22.45
N GLU A 286 11.41 -1.84 23.35
CA GLU A 286 10.76 -1.27 24.55
C GLU A 286 11.72 -1.22 25.75
#